data_0187596e2030ad5c041263cbecb38ac6
#
_entry.id   0187596e2030ad5c041263cbecb38ac6
#
_cell.length_a   1.000
_cell.length_b   1.000
_cell.length_c   1.000
_cell.angle_alpha   90.00
_cell.angle_beta   90.00
_cell.angle_gamma   90.00
#
_symmetry.space_group_name_H-M   'P 1'
#
loop_
_entity.id
_entity.type
_entity.pdbx_description
1 polymer ?
#
loop_
_entity_poly.entity_id
_entity_poly.type
_entity_poly.pdbx_seq_one_letter_code
_entity_poly.pdbx_strand_id
1 'polypeptide(L)'
;MVCKLERTKFNSLAEIRHLAARLRQKVSPVLGAIALEALLRRGEIEPQARLALFGEMADHFRALVEYPAEVVEQLSDEQYVRNVVEILYGRNH
;
A
#
# COMPACT_ATOMS: atom_id res chain seq x y z
N MET A 1 -2.56 -13.07 -15.26
CA MET A 1 -2.26 -11.69 -15.56
C MET A 1 -1.12 -11.17 -14.68
N VAL A 2 -0.27 -10.40 -15.25
CA VAL A 2 0.91 -9.98 -14.53
C VAL A 2 0.74 -8.55 -14.04
N CYS A 3 1.00 -8.34 -12.78
CA CYS A 3 1.02 -7.00 -12.24
C CYS A 3 2.29 -6.32 -12.68
N LYS A 4 2.17 -5.14 -13.25
CA LYS A 4 3.34 -4.43 -13.75
C LYS A 4 4.06 -3.62 -12.69
N LEU A 5 3.52 -3.60 -11.49
CA LEU A 5 4.15 -2.89 -10.41
C LEU A 5 5.36 -3.68 -9.93
N GLU A 6 6.53 -3.06 -10.00
CA GLU A 6 7.73 -3.74 -9.55
C GLU A 6 7.73 -3.91 -8.05
N ARG A 7 8.24 -5.04 -7.60
CA ARG A 7 8.30 -5.30 -6.17
C ARG A 7 9.37 -4.47 -5.52
N THR A 8 9.06 -3.99 -4.34
CA THR A 8 10.04 -3.32 -3.50
C THR A 8 10.97 -4.38 -2.94
N LYS A 9 12.27 -4.09 -2.92
CA LYS A 9 13.24 -5.05 -2.39
C LYS A 9 12.97 -5.35 -0.92
N PHE A 10 12.55 -4.33 -0.18
CA PHE A 10 12.26 -4.50 1.23
C PHE A 10 10.93 -3.87 1.53
N ASN A 11 10.02 -4.64 2.07
CA ASN A 11 8.70 -4.18 2.45
C ASN A 11 8.58 -4.32 3.97
N SER A 12 8.79 -3.20 4.68
CA SER A 12 8.78 -3.23 6.14
C SER A 12 7.43 -3.66 6.70
N LEU A 13 6.34 -3.36 6.00
CA LEU A 13 5.03 -3.77 6.46
C LEU A 13 4.84 -5.27 6.36
N ALA A 14 5.43 -5.89 5.34
CA ALA A 14 5.33 -7.33 5.16
C ALA A 14 6.15 -8.10 6.20
N GLU A 15 7.16 -7.45 6.76
CA GLU A 15 8.00 -8.10 7.76
C GLU A 15 7.24 -8.45 9.03
N ILE A 16 6.20 -7.70 9.34
CA ILE A 16 5.37 -7.99 10.50
C ILE A 16 4.20 -8.83 10.01
N ARG A 17 4.39 -10.14 10.02
CA ARG A 17 3.52 -11.06 9.33
C ARG A 17 2.07 -11.04 9.81
N HIS A 18 1.86 -10.93 11.12
CA HIS A 18 0.48 -10.94 11.63
C HIS A 18 -0.27 -9.68 11.24
N LEU A 19 0.41 -8.56 11.12
CA LEU A 19 -0.23 -7.32 10.68
C LEU A 19 -0.48 -7.37 9.18
N ALA A 20 0.44 -7.95 8.42
CA ALA A 20 0.23 -8.12 6.98
C ALA A 20 -0.97 -9.03 6.72
N ALA A 21 -1.12 -10.09 7.50
CA ALA A 21 -2.28 -10.97 7.37
C ALA A 21 -3.57 -10.21 7.68
N ARG A 22 -3.51 -9.33 8.69
CA ARG A 22 -4.67 -8.54 9.05
C ARG A 22 -5.06 -7.57 7.93
N LEU A 23 -4.06 -6.98 7.24
CA LEU A 23 -4.35 -6.14 6.08
C LEU A 23 -5.11 -6.91 5.02
N ARG A 24 -4.67 -8.13 4.72
CA ARG A 24 -5.36 -8.95 3.73
C ARG A 24 -6.80 -9.20 4.11
N GLN A 25 -7.09 -9.31 5.40
CA GLN A 25 -8.44 -9.56 5.86
C GLN A 25 -9.30 -8.30 5.85
N LYS A 26 -8.70 -7.15 6.14
CA LYS A 26 -9.47 -5.94 6.38
C LYS A 26 -9.63 -5.05 5.16
N VAL A 27 -8.72 -5.15 4.19
CA VAL A 27 -8.83 -4.32 3.00
C VAL A 27 -9.75 -5.01 2.00
N SER A 28 -10.79 -4.29 1.57
CA SER A 28 -11.72 -4.87 0.61
C SER A 28 -11.06 -5.02 -0.76
N PRO A 29 -11.51 -6.00 -1.55
CA PRO A 29 -10.96 -6.15 -2.90
C PRO A 29 -11.14 -4.90 -3.76
N VAL A 30 -12.24 -4.18 -3.57
CA VAL A 30 -12.49 -2.97 -4.35
C VAL A 30 -11.47 -1.91 -4.00
N LEU A 31 -11.23 -1.68 -2.71
CA LEU A 31 -10.25 -0.68 -2.31
C LEU A 31 -8.85 -1.07 -2.74
N GLY A 32 -8.52 -2.35 -2.63
CA GLY A 32 -7.22 -2.82 -3.10
C GLY A 32 -7.02 -2.57 -4.58
N ALA A 33 -8.06 -2.83 -5.38
CA ALA A 33 -7.98 -2.61 -6.80
C ALA A 33 -7.83 -1.13 -7.14
N ILE A 34 -8.51 -0.26 -6.40
CA ILE A 34 -8.38 1.18 -6.61
C ILE A 34 -6.95 1.64 -6.30
N ALA A 35 -6.39 1.14 -5.21
CA ALA A 35 -5.04 1.51 -4.84
C ALA A 35 -4.02 1.03 -5.87
N LEU A 36 -4.19 -0.19 -6.35
CA LEU A 36 -3.29 -0.73 -7.38
C LEU A 36 -3.39 0.10 -8.65
N GLU A 37 -4.60 0.42 -9.07
CA GLU A 37 -4.80 1.21 -10.28
C GLU A 37 -4.15 2.58 -10.15
N ALA A 38 -4.30 3.21 -8.98
CA ALA A 38 -3.69 4.52 -8.76
C ALA A 38 -2.17 4.44 -8.86
N LEU A 39 -1.58 3.38 -8.30
CA LEU A 39 -0.13 3.20 -8.37
C LEU A 39 0.34 3.00 -9.80
N LEU A 40 -0.39 2.20 -10.56
CA LEU A 40 0.01 1.94 -11.94
C LEU A 40 -0.10 3.18 -12.81
N ARG A 41 -0.98 4.09 -12.46
CA ARG A 41 -1.18 5.32 -13.22
C ARG A 41 -0.61 6.56 -12.56
N ARG A 42 0.22 6.38 -11.54
CA ARG A 42 0.66 7.54 -10.74
C ARG A 42 1.38 8.59 -11.58
N GLY A 43 2.03 8.19 -12.67
CA GLY A 43 2.70 9.14 -13.52
C GLY A 43 1.78 10.01 -14.34
N GLU A 44 0.49 9.63 -14.43
CA GLU A 44 -0.51 10.39 -15.14
C GLU A 44 -1.29 11.32 -14.24
N ILE A 45 -1.07 11.27 -12.94
CA ILE A 45 -1.81 12.07 -11.98
C ILE A 45 -1.03 13.35 -11.72
N GLU A 46 -1.75 14.47 -11.69
CA GLU A 46 -1.14 15.76 -11.42
C GLU A 46 -0.48 15.72 -10.04
N PRO A 47 0.71 16.33 -9.85
CA PRO A 47 1.49 16.11 -8.63
C PRO A 47 0.76 16.41 -7.32
N GLN A 48 0.00 17.49 -7.26
CA GLN A 48 -0.71 17.79 -6.01
C GLN A 48 -1.86 16.84 -5.78
N ALA A 49 -2.57 16.48 -6.84
CA ALA A 49 -3.65 15.50 -6.73
C ALA A 49 -3.08 14.15 -6.30
N ARG A 50 -1.90 13.83 -6.79
CA ARG A 50 -1.24 12.57 -6.44
C ARG A 50 -0.90 12.52 -4.95
N LEU A 51 -0.35 13.62 -4.42
CA LEU A 51 -0.06 13.68 -2.99
C LEU A 51 -1.33 13.51 -2.16
N ALA A 52 -2.39 14.22 -2.55
CA ALA A 52 -3.64 14.15 -1.81
C ALA A 52 -4.25 12.75 -1.86
N LEU A 53 -4.24 12.14 -3.04
CA LEU A 53 -4.82 10.82 -3.23
C LEU A 53 -4.11 9.77 -2.38
N PHE A 54 -2.78 9.73 -2.45
CA PHE A 54 -2.04 8.74 -1.69
C PHE A 54 -2.06 9.02 -0.21
N GLY A 55 -2.17 10.30 0.18
CA GLY A 55 -2.35 10.64 1.58
C GLY A 55 -3.66 10.11 2.13
N GLU A 56 -4.74 10.25 1.38
CA GLU A 56 -6.04 9.73 1.81
C GLU A 56 -6.05 8.22 1.89
N MET A 57 -5.45 7.56 0.91
CA MET A 57 -5.39 6.11 0.92
C MET A 57 -4.55 5.60 2.07
N ALA A 58 -3.40 6.24 2.32
CA ALA A 58 -2.55 5.83 3.44
C ALA A 58 -3.27 5.99 4.76
N ASP A 59 -3.99 7.11 4.94
CA ASP A 59 -4.75 7.32 6.17
C ASP A 59 -5.81 6.25 6.36
N HIS A 60 -6.47 5.88 5.28
CA HIS A 60 -7.49 4.84 5.34
C HIS A 60 -6.90 3.51 5.77
N PHE A 61 -5.76 3.13 5.18
CA PHE A 61 -5.12 1.87 5.55
C PHE A 61 -4.61 1.90 6.99
N ARG A 62 -4.07 3.04 7.44
CA ARG A 62 -3.61 3.17 8.81
C ARG A 62 -4.74 2.99 9.80
N ALA A 63 -5.94 3.43 9.43
CA ALA A 63 -7.09 3.25 10.30
C ALA A 63 -7.54 1.80 10.40
N LEU A 64 -7.25 1.01 9.37
CA LEU A 64 -7.65 -0.40 9.38
C LEU A 64 -6.69 -1.27 10.18
N VAL A 65 -5.40 -1.04 10.03
CA VAL A 65 -4.39 -1.83 10.72
C VAL A 65 -3.28 -0.89 11.17
N GLU A 66 -3.05 -0.86 12.48
CA GLU A 66 -2.05 0.03 13.04
C GLU A 66 -0.70 -0.67 13.11
N TYR A 67 0.30 -0.05 12.51
CA TYR A 67 1.67 -0.53 12.59
C TYR A 67 2.45 0.31 13.59
N PRO A 68 3.54 -0.24 14.14
CA PRO A 68 4.39 0.57 15.03
C PRO A 68 4.92 1.80 14.30
N ALA A 69 5.03 2.91 15.02
CA ALA A 69 5.45 4.16 14.40
C ALA A 69 6.82 4.04 13.75
N GLU A 70 7.73 3.32 14.37
CA GLU A 70 9.08 3.21 13.82
C GLU A 70 9.11 2.48 12.48
N VAL A 71 8.06 1.73 12.17
CA VAL A 71 7.98 1.02 10.90
C VAL A 71 7.48 1.94 9.79
N VAL A 72 6.58 2.87 10.12
CA VAL A 72 5.89 3.65 9.11
C VAL A 72 6.38 5.08 8.98
N GLU A 73 7.01 5.64 10.00
CA GLU A 73 7.34 7.06 9.98
C GLU A 73 8.36 7.43 8.91
N GLN A 74 9.12 6.46 8.41
CA GLN A 74 10.09 6.72 7.37
C GLN A 74 9.53 6.53 5.97
N LEU A 75 8.27 6.12 5.88
CA LEU A 75 7.65 5.86 4.59
C LEU A 75 6.83 7.06 4.16
N SER A 76 6.97 7.46 2.90
CA SER A 76 6.06 8.43 2.34
C SER A 76 4.70 7.76 2.21
N ASP A 77 3.64 8.58 2.05
CA ASP A 77 2.31 8.04 1.88
C ASP A 77 2.23 7.11 0.67
N GLU A 78 2.86 7.52 -0.42
CA GLU A 78 2.85 6.69 -1.62
C GLU A 78 3.58 5.37 -1.39
N GLN A 79 4.72 5.42 -0.70
CA GLN A 79 5.46 4.19 -0.42
C GLN A 79 4.66 3.29 0.52
N TYR A 80 3.97 3.88 1.48
CA TYR A 80 3.12 3.12 2.39
C TYR A 80 2.04 2.38 1.59
N VAL A 81 1.36 3.09 0.71
CA VAL A 81 0.31 2.48 -0.12
C VAL A 81 0.90 1.39 -1.00
N ARG A 82 2.08 1.63 -1.58
CA ARG A 82 2.73 0.64 -2.42
C ARG A 82 3.03 -0.64 -1.62
N ASN A 83 3.53 -0.46 -0.40
CA ASN A 83 3.81 -1.63 0.44
C ASN A 83 2.54 -2.40 0.77
N VAL A 84 1.44 -1.70 1.03
CA VAL A 84 0.17 -2.36 1.29
C VAL A 84 -0.29 -3.14 0.06
N VAL A 85 -0.21 -2.53 -1.11
CA VAL A 85 -0.64 -3.19 -2.34
C VAL A 85 0.21 -4.43 -2.61
N GLU A 86 1.51 -4.37 -2.32
CA GLU A 86 2.36 -5.55 -2.47
C GLU A 86 1.93 -6.69 -1.58
N ILE A 87 1.50 -6.37 -0.36
CA ILE A 87 0.99 -7.39 0.55
C ILE A 87 -0.29 -8.02 -0.01
N LEU A 88 -1.18 -7.18 -0.56
CA LEU A 88 -2.47 -7.65 -1.05
C LEU A 88 -2.33 -8.51 -2.29
N TYR A 89 -1.43 -8.15 -3.18
CA TYR A 89 -1.32 -8.81 -4.48
C TYR A 89 -0.03 -9.57 -4.67
N GLY A 90 0.92 -9.43 -3.76
CA GLY A 90 2.18 -10.14 -3.87
C GLY A 90 1.99 -11.61 -3.64
N ARG A 91 2.81 -12.39 -4.33
CA ARG A 91 2.79 -13.79 -4.08
C ARG A 91 3.61 -14.08 -2.89
N ASN A 92 3.03 -14.81 -2.03
CA ASN A 92 3.76 -15.20 -0.89
C ASN A 92 4.19 -16.56 -1.00
N HIS A 93 5.40 -16.74 -0.89
CA HIS A 93 5.85 -18.07 -1.09
C HIS A 93 6.75 -18.50 0.00
#